data_eb0e043d94f8b11b51f360412827a716
#
_entry.id   eb0e043d94f8b11b51f360412827a716
#
_cell.length_a   1.000
_cell.length_b   1.000
_cell.length_c   1.000
_cell.angle_alpha   90.00
_cell.angle_beta   90.00
_cell.angle_gamma   90.00
#
_symmetry.space_group_name_H-M   'P 1'
#
loop_
_entity.id
_entity.type
_entity.pdbx_description
1 polymer ?
#
loop_
_entity_poly.entity_id
_entity_poly.type
_entity_poly.pdbx_seq_one_letter_code
_entity_poly.pdbx_strand_id
1 'polypeptide(L)'
;DGFIRLIDASVCRGPYSEKLLQAWDKYAKTGESENEKPDNLPSEQLYIAFACDDGGTDLEHFDIRSMKEAVAMLFQIVVALSVAEEATQFEHRDLHWGNVLIKRVRSKEKRARLNGVDLNIQTAGLDVTIIDFTLSRLTTENGDAFCDLNADPELFTGPKGHCQSETYRRMKRVTKGKWNKHNPKTNALWLHYLADTVLEQKDFNITIEEKQRLIGFRKRALDYKSAREAMFDEFFTGIWTSGKKN
;
A
#
# COMPACT_ATOMS: atom_id res chain seq x y z
N ASP A 1 -11.59 4.49 5.64
CA ASP A 1 -10.79 3.48 6.36
C ASP A 1 -9.88 2.73 5.39
N GLY A 2 -8.78 2.13 5.89
CA GLY A 2 -7.80 1.42 5.08
C GLY A 2 -6.53 2.23 4.78
N PHE A 3 -6.49 3.50 5.16
CA PHE A 3 -5.31 4.36 5.11
C PHE A 3 -4.92 4.81 6.52
N ILE A 4 -3.63 5.10 6.72
CA ILE A 4 -3.14 5.57 8.01
C ILE A 4 -3.85 6.87 8.42
N ARG A 5 -4.33 6.93 9.64
CA ARG A 5 -4.96 8.13 10.16
C ARG A 5 -3.89 9.03 10.77
N LEU A 6 -3.81 10.26 10.27
CA LEU A 6 -3.03 11.31 10.89
C LEU A 6 -3.75 11.80 12.15
N ILE A 7 -3.05 11.80 13.29
CA ILE A 7 -3.53 12.33 14.57
C ILE A 7 -3.13 13.78 14.68
N ASP A 8 -1.84 14.10 14.40
CA ASP A 8 -1.29 15.44 14.50
C ASP A 8 -0.11 15.62 13.53
N ALA A 9 0.12 16.87 13.13
CA ALA A 9 1.28 17.26 12.33
C ALA A 9 1.84 18.57 12.89
N SER A 10 3.13 18.58 13.20
CA SER A 10 3.80 19.71 13.85
C SER A 10 5.12 20.03 13.17
N VAL A 11 5.47 21.32 13.15
CA VAL A 11 6.82 21.78 12.77
C VAL A 11 7.63 21.99 14.04
N CYS A 12 8.71 21.24 14.18
CA CYS A 12 9.64 21.32 15.30
C CYS A 12 10.94 21.99 14.86
N ARG A 13 11.59 22.75 15.74
CA ARG A 13 12.91 23.36 15.53
C ARG A 13 13.84 22.97 16.65
N GLY A 14 15.07 22.65 16.34
CA GLY A 14 16.10 22.38 17.33
C GLY A 14 17.10 21.31 16.86
N PRO A 15 18.03 20.93 17.74
CA PRO A 15 18.94 19.84 17.46
C PRO A 15 18.19 18.50 17.38
N TYR A 16 18.73 17.55 16.62
CA TYR A 16 18.17 16.21 16.60
C TYR A 16 18.27 15.58 18.00
N SER A 17 17.23 14.86 18.40
CA SER A 17 17.14 14.30 19.76
C SER A 17 18.27 13.32 20.05
N GLU A 18 18.99 13.53 21.15
CA GLU A 18 20.08 12.65 21.57
C GLU A 18 19.64 11.20 21.81
N LYS A 19 18.39 11.01 22.30
CA LYS A 19 17.81 9.67 22.46
C LYS A 19 17.61 8.97 21.11
N LEU A 20 17.26 9.71 20.07
CA LEU A 20 17.11 9.14 18.71
C LEU A 20 18.48 8.86 18.09
N LEU A 21 19.49 9.72 18.33
CA LEU A 21 20.86 9.44 17.91
C LEU A 21 21.40 8.17 18.56
N GLN A 22 21.18 7.97 19.85
CA GLN A 22 21.55 6.73 20.55
C GLN A 22 20.80 5.51 20.00
N ALA A 23 19.54 5.64 19.64
CA ALA A 23 18.77 4.56 19.00
C ALA A 23 19.33 4.24 17.60
N TRP A 24 19.73 5.26 16.82
CA TRP A 24 20.38 5.10 15.54
C TRP A 24 21.72 4.36 15.70
N ASP A 25 22.56 4.77 16.65
CA ASP A 25 23.86 4.11 16.95
C ASP A 25 23.69 2.64 17.36
N LYS A 26 22.61 2.33 18.06
CA LYS A 26 22.27 0.95 18.42
C LYS A 26 21.86 0.13 17.21
N TYR A 27 21.03 0.67 16.34
CA TYR A 27 20.59 0.02 15.10
C TYR A 27 21.74 -0.22 14.14
N ALA A 28 22.60 0.78 13.93
CA ALA A 28 23.74 0.69 13.03
C ALA A 28 24.77 -0.39 13.41
N LYS A 29 24.76 -0.88 14.66
CA LYS A 29 25.59 -2.02 15.10
C LYS A 29 25.05 -3.38 14.68
N THR A 30 23.79 -3.47 14.37
CA THR A 30 23.06 -4.72 14.11
C THR A 30 22.40 -4.77 12.73
N GLY A 31 22.31 -3.64 12.03
CA GLY A 31 21.69 -3.49 10.72
C GLY A 31 22.47 -2.54 9.83
N GLU A 32 22.21 -2.63 8.54
CA GLU A 32 22.69 -1.66 7.56
C GLU A 32 21.64 -0.56 7.45
N SER A 33 22.04 0.69 7.75
CA SER A 33 21.18 1.84 7.56
C SER A 33 21.41 2.41 6.16
N GLU A 34 20.35 2.58 5.39
CA GLU A 34 20.39 3.29 4.10
C GLU A 34 20.53 4.80 4.27
N ASN A 35 20.32 5.31 5.49
CA ASN A 35 20.43 6.73 5.80
C ASN A 35 21.68 7.04 6.58
N GLU A 36 22.24 8.21 6.34
CA GLU A 36 23.34 8.73 7.15
C GLU A 36 22.88 9.10 8.56
N LYS A 37 23.83 9.09 9.51
CA LYS A 37 23.54 9.51 10.88
C LYS A 37 23.15 10.99 10.90
N PRO A 38 22.03 11.38 11.53
CA PRO A 38 21.56 12.77 11.53
C PRO A 38 22.24 13.64 12.60
N ASP A 39 23.50 13.37 12.98
CA ASP A 39 24.27 14.12 13.99
C ASP A 39 24.91 15.40 13.45
N ASN A 40 25.01 15.54 12.12
CA ASN A 40 25.55 16.73 11.45
C ASN A 40 24.47 17.80 11.15
N LEU A 41 23.24 17.59 11.60
CA LEU A 41 22.15 18.56 11.36
C LEU A 41 22.35 19.82 12.22
N PRO A 42 22.04 21.02 11.66
CA PRO A 42 22.14 22.28 12.40
C PRO A 42 21.31 22.29 13.69
N SER A 43 21.78 23.04 14.70
CA SER A 43 21.02 23.22 15.96
C SER A 43 19.64 23.85 15.79
N GLU A 44 19.42 24.57 14.69
CA GLU A 44 18.15 25.23 14.32
C GLU A 44 17.42 24.46 13.19
N GLN A 45 17.72 23.17 13.01
CA GLN A 45 17.07 22.34 11.99
C GLN A 45 15.55 22.32 12.19
N LEU A 46 14.83 22.45 11.09
CA LEU A 46 13.37 22.29 11.07
C LEU A 46 13.03 20.85 10.70
N TYR A 47 12.04 20.30 11.41
CA TYR A 47 11.48 18.96 11.17
C TYR A 47 9.98 19.05 11.05
N ILE A 48 9.40 18.22 10.21
CA ILE A 48 7.97 17.94 10.23
C ILE A 48 7.78 16.62 10.97
N ALA A 49 7.01 16.67 12.07
CA ALA A 49 6.66 15.50 12.85
C ALA A 49 5.20 15.11 12.56
N PHE A 50 4.99 13.89 12.10
CA PHE A 50 3.67 13.31 11.92
C PHE A 50 3.41 12.31 13.03
N ALA A 51 2.33 12.51 13.79
CA ALA A 51 1.80 11.53 14.72
C ALA A 51 0.64 10.79 14.04
N CYS A 52 0.81 9.51 13.86
CA CYS A 52 -0.19 8.66 13.19
C CYS A 52 -0.68 7.55 14.12
N ASP A 53 -1.83 6.95 13.79
CA ASP A 53 -2.27 5.72 14.43
C ASP A 53 -1.23 4.62 14.21
N ASP A 54 -1.20 3.65 15.13
CA ASP A 54 -0.44 2.41 14.94
C ASP A 54 -1.15 1.53 13.89
N GLY A 55 -0.52 1.34 12.75
CA GLY A 55 -1.00 0.48 11.65
C GLY A 55 -0.60 -1.00 11.80
N GLY A 56 0.31 -1.32 12.71
CA GLY A 56 0.86 -2.65 12.90
C GLY A 56 2.22 -2.87 12.22
N THR A 57 2.48 -4.09 11.79
CA THR A 57 3.73 -4.52 11.13
C THR A 57 3.56 -4.46 9.61
N ASP A 58 4.58 -4.04 8.88
CA ASP A 58 4.56 -4.06 7.43
C ASP A 58 4.45 -5.49 6.88
N LEU A 59 3.95 -5.62 5.65
CA LEU A 59 3.73 -6.93 5.03
C LEU A 59 5.05 -7.69 4.82
N GLU A 60 6.19 -7.02 4.70
CA GLU A 60 7.49 -7.68 4.59
C GLU A 60 7.79 -8.53 5.82
N HIS A 61 7.53 -8.00 7.01
CA HIS A 61 7.80 -8.65 8.30
C HIS A 61 6.58 -9.36 8.92
N PHE A 62 5.40 -9.19 8.32
CA PHE A 62 4.18 -9.82 8.83
C PHE A 62 4.03 -11.26 8.35
N ASP A 63 3.76 -12.19 9.28
CA ASP A 63 3.51 -13.60 8.97
C ASP A 63 2.06 -13.84 8.57
N ILE A 64 1.83 -14.13 7.29
CA ILE A 64 0.55 -14.66 6.79
C ILE A 64 0.49 -16.15 7.15
N ARG A 65 -0.64 -16.60 7.72
CA ARG A 65 -0.79 -17.98 8.23
C ARG A 65 -1.67 -18.87 7.37
N SER A 66 -2.41 -18.31 6.44
CA SER A 66 -3.33 -19.07 5.59
C SER A 66 -3.74 -18.30 4.35
N MET A 67 -4.23 -19.03 3.36
CA MET A 67 -4.83 -18.42 2.17
C MET A 67 -6.01 -17.50 2.51
N LYS A 68 -6.79 -17.83 3.53
CA LYS A 68 -7.88 -16.98 4.00
C LYS A 68 -7.40 -15.60 4.48
N GLU A 69 -6.26 -15.55 5.19
CA GLU A 69 -5.63 -14.29 5.58
C GLU A 69 -5.12 -13.52 4.37
N ALA A 70 -4.46 -14.19 3.42
CA ALA A 70 -3.96 -13.58 2.19
C ALA A 70 -5.10 -12.94 1.36
N VAL A 71 -6.20 -13.68 1.15
CA VAL A 71 -7.38 -13.17 0.43
C VAL A 71 -7.99 -11.97 1.16
N ALA A 72 -8.16 -12.06 2.48
CA ALA A 72 -8.75 -11.00 3.29
C ALA A 72 -7.89 -9.72 3.29
N MET A 73 -6.58 -9.87 3.36
CA MET A 73 -5.62 -8.77 3.25
C MET A 73 -5.70 -8.09 1.88
N LEU A 74 -5.55 -8.87 0.80
CA LEU A 74 -5.61 -8.33 -0.56
C LEU A 74 -6.95 -7.65 -0.84
N PHE A 75 -8.07 -8.22 -0.35
CA PHE A 75 -9.37 -7.62 -0.55
C PHE A 75 -9.55 -6.30 0.20
N GLN A 76 -9.03 -6.17 1.43
CA GLN A 76 -9.06 -4.90 2.16
C GLN A 76 -8.29 -3.81 1.42
N ILE A 77 -7.14 -4.14 0.81
CA ILE A 77 -6.36 -3.22 -0.04
C ILE A 77 -7.17 -2.82 -1.27
N VAL A 78 -7.76 -3.78 -1.97
CA VAL A 78 -8.60 -3.53 -3.15
C VAL A 78 -9.74 -2.58 -2.80
N VAL A 79 -10.45 -2.79 -1.69
CA VAL A 79 -11.56 -1.92 -1.28
C VAL A 79 -11.07 -0.53 -0.88
N ALA A 80 -9.97 -0.43 -0.11
CA ALA A 80 -9.41 0.87 0.26
C ALA A 80 -9.04 1.71 -0.97
N LEU A 81 -8.33 1.10 -1.92
CA LEU A 81 -7.98 1.76 -3.19
C LEU A 81 -9.24 2.13 -3.99
N SER A 82 -10.24 1.24 -4.08
CA SER A 82 -11.48 1.50 -4.84
C SER A 82 -12.26 2.69 -4.27
N VAL A 83 -12.33 2.80 -2.95
CA VAL A 83 -12.98 3.94 -2.27
C VAL A 83 -12.21 5.24 -2.53
N ALA A 84 -10.88 5.20 -2.50
CA ALA A 84 -10.04 6.36 -2.75
C ALA A 84 -10.05 6.78 -4.25
N GLU A 85 -10.06 5.81 -5.17
CA GLU A 85 -10.25 6.06 -6.62
C GLU A 85 -11.55 6.84 -6.88
N GLU A 86 -12.63 6.42 -6.23
CA GLU A 86 -13.93 7.09 -6.35
C GLU A 86 -13.93 8.49 -5.74
N ALA A 87 -13.43 8.60 -4.52
CA ALA A 87 -13.52 9.84 -3.75
C ALA A 87 -12.61 10.96 -4.31
N THR A 88 -11.40 10.61 -4.73
CA THR A 88 -10.36 11.60 -5.06
C THR A 88 -9.54 11.27 -6.31
N GLN A 89 -9.97 10.31 -7.12
CA GLN A 89 -9.17 9.81 -8.24
C GLN A 89 -7.75 9.41 -7.80
N PHE A 90 -7.65 8.74 -6.66
CA PHE A 90 -6.40 8.38 -6.01
C PHE A 90 -5.62 7.32 -6.77
N GLU A 91 -4.32 7.51 -6.84
CA GLU A 91 -3.34 6.52 -7.29
C GLU A 91 -2.21 6.47 -6.27
N HIS A 92 -1.88 5.30 -5.73
CA HIS A 92 -0.81 5.17 -4.74
C HIS A 92 0.58 5.32 -5.37
N ARG A 93 0.81 4.63 -6.47
CA ARG A 93 2.03 4.65 -7.28
C ARG A 93 3.29 4.06 -6.66
N ASP A 94 3.22 3.64 -5.39
CA ASP A 94 4.32 3.00 -4.68
C ASP A 94 3.83 2.00 -3.62
N LEU A 95 2.86 1.16 -3.97
CA LEU A 95 2.26 0.23 -3.02
C LEU A 95 3.06 -1.08 -2.92
N HIS A 96 4.34 -0.99 -2.56
CA HIS A 96 5.14 -2.16 -2.23
C HIS A 96 4.80 -2.70 -0.83
N TRP A 97 5.28 -3.88 -0.49
CA TRP A 97 4.93 -4.59 0.73
C TRP A 97 5.30 -3.85 2.03
N GLY A 98 6.33 -2.99 2.02
CA GLY A 98 6.68 -2.11 3.13
C GLY A 98 5.63 -1.03 3.40
N ASN A 99 4.79 -0.69 2.41
CA ASN A 99 3.75 0.33 2.50
C ASN A 99 2.35 -0.23 2.83
N VAL A 100 2.29 -1.51 3.22
CA VAL A 100 1.08 -2.18 3.69
C VAL A 100 1.31 -2.64 5.12
N LEU A 101 0.69 -1.98 6.09
CA LEU A 101 0.74 -2.35 7.49
C LEU A 101 -0.42 -3.28 7.84
N ILE A 102 -0.15 -4.25 8.71
CA ILE A 102 -1.13 -5.26 9.10
C ILE A 102 -1.03 -5.50 10.60
N LYS A 103 -2.18 -5.57 11.27
CA LYS A 103 -2.26 -6.05 12.63
C LYS A 103 -3.37 -7.07 12.82
N ARG A 104 -3.17 -7.97 13.77
CA ARG A 104 -4.17 -8.94 14.17
C ARG A 104 -5.19 -8.29 15.08
N VAL A 105 -6.47 -8.46 14.74
CA VAL A 105 -7.58 -7.89 15.49
C VAL A 105 -8.62 -8.97 15.84
N ARG A 106 -9.44 -8.70 16.86
CA ARG A 106 -10.51 -9.62 17.25
C ARG A 106 -11.68 -9.62 16.27
N SER A 107 -11.94 -8.48 15.64
CA SER A 107 -13.02 -8.36 14.66
C SER A 107 -12.76 -9.24 13.45
N LYS A 108 -13.78 -9.98 13.03
CA LYS A 108 -13.76 -10.80 11.82
C LYS A 108 -14.42 -10.10 10.63
N GLU A 109 -14.99 -8.93 10.86
CA GLU A 109 -15.71 -8.14 9.86
C GLU A 109 -15.27 -6.68 9.93
N LYS A 110 -15.27 -6.03 8.76
CA LYS A 110 -15.02 -4.61 8.57
C LYS A 110 -16.07 -4.05 7.62
N ARG A 111 -16.50 -2.82 7.84
CA ARG A 111 -17.44 -2.13 6.95
C ARG A 111 -16.69 -1.12 6.09
N ALA A 112 -17.12 -1.00 4.85
CA ALA A 112 -16.70 0.05 3.95
C ALA A 112 -17.93 0.58 3.19
N ARG A 113 -17.83 1.76 2.59
CA ARG A 113 -18.87 2.33 1.75
C ARG A 113 -18.29 2.75 0.41
N LEU A 114 -18.88 2.22 -0.67
CA LEU A 114 -18.44 2.47 -2.04
C LEU A 114 -19.67 2.80 -2.90
N ASN A 115 -19.68 3.92 -3.59
CA ASN A 115 -20.82 4.40 -4.39
C ASN A 115 -22.18 4.40 -3.63
N GLY A 116 -22.15 4.78 -2.35
CA GLY A 116 -23.35 4.78 -1.50
C GLY A 116 -23.82 3.40 -1.07
N VAL A 117 -23.11 2.33 -1.44
CA VAL A 117 -23.40 0.94 -1.04
C VAL A 117 -22.52 0.55 0.14
N ASP A 118 -23.11 0.06 1.22
CA ASP A 118 -22.40 -0.47 2.36
C ASP A 118 -21.89 -1.89 2.04
N LEU A 119 -20.62 -2.13 2.33
CA LEU A 119 -19.94 -3.41 2.14
C LEU A 119 -19.58 -3.99 3.50
N ASN A 120 -19.88 -5.27 3.72
CA ASN A 120 -19.36 -6.05 4.84
C ASN A 120 -18.24 -6.96 4.33
N ILE A 121 -17.06 -6.83 4.91
CA ILE A 121 -15.83 -7.49 4.47
C ILE A 121 -15.39 -8.47 5.55
N GLN A 122 -15.15 -9.72 5.17
CA GLN A 122 -14.57 -10.73 6.05
C GLN A 122 -13.06 -10.48 6.16
N THR A 123 -12.57 -10.16 7.37
CA THR A 123 -11.19 -9.73 7.59
C THR A 123 -10.22 -10.86 7.92
N ALA A 124 -10.73 -12.07 8.19
CA ALA A 124 -9.95 -13.16 8.77
C ALA A 124 -9.22 -12.80 10.10
N GLY A 125 -9.61 -11.69 10.74
CA GLY A 125 -8.96 -11.17 11.96
C GLY A 125 -7.74 -10.32 11.67
N LEU A 126 -7.64 -9.75 10.49
CA LEU A 126 -6.62 -8.80 10.09
C LEU A 126 -7.24 -7.41 9.90
N ASP A 127 -6.52 -6.37 10.29
CA ASP A 127 -6.78 -4.99 9.91
C ASP A 127 -5.62 -4.48 9.09
N VAL A 128 -5.91 -3.96 7.89
CA VAL A 128 -4.92 -3.55 6.90
C VAL A 128 -4.94 -2.04 6.75
N THR A 129 -3.76 -1.43 6.74
CA THR A 129 -3.56 0.01 6.65
C THR A 129 -2.51 0.33 5.59
N ILE A 130 -2.84 1.17 4.63
CA ILE A 130 -1.94 1.66 3.59
C ILE A 130 -1.24 2.93 4.08
N ILE A 131 0.05 3.03 3.84
CA ILE A 131 0.91 4.17 4.23
C ILE A 131 1.75 4.67 3.05
N ASP A 132 2.44 5.77 3.27
CA ASP A 132 3.39 6.42 2.35
C ASP A 132 2.77 6.89 1.02
N PHE A 133 2.41 8.14 1.01
CA PHE A 133 1.75 8.78 -0.14
C PHE A 133 2.69 9.71 -0.92
N THR A 134 4.02 9.59 -0.73
CA THR A 134 5.03 10.48 -1.33
C THR A 134 4.99 10.48 -2.86
N LEU A 135 4.71 9.34 -3.49
CA LEU A 135 4.59 9.21 -4.95
C LEU A 135 3.15 9.27 -5.46
N SER A 136 2.20 9.44 -4.55
CA SER A 136 0.77 9.34 -4.88
C SER A 136 0.26 10.50 -5.72
N ARG A 137 -0.91 10.28 -6.30
CA ARG A 137 -1.70 11.28 -7.01
C ARG A 137 -3.12 11.29 -6.48
N LEU A 138 -3.68 12.47 -6.27
CA LEU A 138 -5.09 12.64 -5.95
C LEU A 138 -5.62 13.98 -6.49
N THR A 139 -6.92 14.07 -6.65
CA THR A 139 -7.63 15.31 -6.99
C THR A 139 -8.24 15.90 -5.72
N THR A 140 -8.01 17.19 -5.48
CA THR A 140 -8.57 17.98 -4.40
C THR A 140 -9.43 19.11 -4.96
N GLU A 141 -10.13 19.83 -4.11
CA GLU A 141 -10.86 21.05 -4.49
C GLU A 141 -9.94 22.13 -5.06
N ASN A 142 -8.64 22.11 -4.69
CA ASN A 142 -7.62 23.05 -5.15
C ASN A 142 -6.87 22.56 -6.41
N GLY A 143 -7.26 21.44 -6.97
CA GLY A 143 -6.63 20.82 -8.13
C GLY A 143 -5.93 19.50 -7.86
N ASP A 144 -5.16 19.02 -8.83
CA ASP A 144 -4.45 17.75 -8.73
C ASP A 144 -3.16 17.90 -7.92
N ALA A 145 -3.01 17.07 -6.89
CA ALA A 145 -1.75 16.87 -6.18
C ALA A 145 -1.10 15.58 -6.67
N PHE A 146 0.16 15.64 -7.10
CA PHE A 146 0.88 14.47 -7.62
C PHE A 146 2.39 14.66 -7.53
N CYS A 147 3.11 13.54 -7.48
CA CYS A 147 4.55 13.49 -7.71
C CYS A 147 4.82 13.21 -9.20
N ASP A 148 5.71 14.00 -9.83
CA ASP A 148 6.17 13.69 -11.19
C ASP A 148 7.33 12.69 -11.13
N LEU A 149 7.03 11.42 -11.34
CA LEU A 149 8.02 10.35 -11.30
C LEU A 149 9.08 10.44 -12.42
N ASN A 150 8.91 11.32 -13.41
CA ASN A 150 9.96 11.57 -14.40
C ASN A 150 11.16 12.32 -13.78
N ALA A 151 10.95 13.01 -12.66
CA ALA A 151 12.02 13.70 -11.93
C ALA A 151 13.03 12.73 -11.29
N ASP A 152 12.62 11.46 -11.08
CA ASP A 152 13.48 10.39 -10.58
C ASP A 152 13.57 9.23 -11.58
N PRO A 153 14.49 9.27 -12.55
CA PRO A 153 14.66 8.21 -13.55
C PRO A 153 15.10 6.87 -12.96
N GLU A 154 15.71 6.84 -11.78
CA GLU A 154 16.23 5.63 -11.13
C GLU A 154 15.12 4.65 -10.78
N LEU A 155 13.91 5.13 -10.47
CA LEU A 155 12.72 4.30 -10.26
C LEU A 155 12.47 3.29 -11.39
N PHE A 156 12.93 3.58 -12.60
CA PHE A 156 12.69 2.77 -13.79
C PHE A 156 13.88 1.91 -14.21
N THR A 157 15.03 2.02 -13.52
CA THR A 157 16.30 1.37 -13.90
C THR A 157 16.58 0.05 -13.18
N GLY A 158 15.78 -0.31 -12.18
CA GLY A 158 15.95 -1.52 -11.38
C GLY A 158 16.01 -2.81 -12.21
N PRO A 159 16.40 -3.96 -11.62
CA PRO A 159 16.66 -5.20 -12.31
C PRO A 159 15.48 -5.67 -13.18
N LYS A 160 15.80 -6.21 -14.36
CA LYS A 160 14.79 -6.85 -15.23
C LYS A 160 14.27 -8.12 -14.55
N GLY A 161 12.93 -8.33 -14.61
CA GLY A 161 12.27 -9.46 -13.97
C GLY A 161 11.97 -9.28 -12.49
N HIS A 162 12.54 -8.26 -11.83
CA HIS A 162 12.15 -7.92 -10.46
C HIS A 162 10.77 -7.25 -10.46
N CYS A 163 9.80 -7.84 -9.75
CA CYS A 163 8.39 -7.49 -9.88
C CYS A 163 8.10 -6.01 -9.58
N GLN A 164 8.70 -5.44 -8.54
CA GLN A 164 8.56 -4.03 -8.21
C GLN A 164 9.08 -3.12 -9.33
N SER A 165 10.28 -3.36 -9.82
CA SER A 165 10.89 -2.59 -10.91
C SER A 165 10.07 -2.68 -12.21
N GLU A 166 9.51 -3.87 -12.50
CA GLU A 166 8.59 -4.05 -13.63
C GLU A 166 7.28 -3.29 -13.44
N THR A 167 6.81 -3.16 -12.19
CA THR A 167 5.58 -2.40 -11.89
C THR A 167 5.78 -0.92 -12.20
N TYR A 168 6.89 -0.29 -11.81
CA TYR A 168 7.21 1.09 -12.20
C TYR A 168 7.30 1.25 -13.72
N ARG A 169 7.98 0.33 -14.43
CA ARG A 169 8.06 0.37 -15.91
C ARG A 169 6.69 0.23 -16.57
N ARG A 170 5.81 -0.63 -16.02
CA ARG A 170 4.43 -0.77 -16.50
C ARG A 170 3.62 0.50 -16.26
N MET A 171 3.73 1.11 -15.08
CA MET A 171 3.08 2.39 -14.79
C MET A 171 3.52 3.48 -15.78
N LYS A 172 4.82 3.65 -16.02
CA LYS A 172 5.34 4.62 -17.00
C LYS A 172 4.76 4.37 -18.40
N ARG A 173 4.62 3.10 -18.80
CA ARG A 173 4.06 2.72 -20.09
C ARG A 173 2.58 3.09 -20.20
N VAL A 174 1.75 2.76 -19.19
CA VAL A 174 0.30 3.01 -19.25
C VAL A 174 -0.05 4.48 -19.08
N THR A 175 0.70 5.24 -18.28
CA THR A 175 0.53 6.70 -18.12
C THR A 175 1.17 7.48 -19.24
N LYS A 176 2.06 6.86 -20.03
CA LYS A 176 2.92 7.53 -21.05
C LYS A 176 3.75 8.65 -20.42
N GLY A 177 4.15 8.50 -19.15
CA GLY A 177 4.88 9.50 -18.37
C GLY A 177 4.06 10.76 -18.02
N LYS A 178 2.74 10.74 -18.18
CA LYS A 178 1.85 11.86 -17.84
C LYS A 178 1.31 11.69 -16.43
N TRP A 179 2.15 11.97 -15.42
CA TRP A 179 1.84 11.71 -14.02
C TRP A 179 0.79 12.65 -13.41
N ASN A 180 0.52 13.78 -14.04
CA ASN A 180 -0.58 14.66 -13.67
C ASN A 180 -1.96 14.09 -14.06
N LYS A 181 -2.04 13.15 -14.99
CA LYS A 181 -3.32 12.56 -15.45
C LYS A 181 -3.70 11.35 -14.60
N HIS A 182 -4.98 11.29 -14.24
CA HIS A 182 -5.54 10.14 -13.55
C HIS A 182 -5.50 8.90 -14.43
N ASN A 183 -4.92 7.82 -13.91
CA ASN A 183 -4.89 6.50 -14.53
C ASN A 183 -4.97 5.40 -13.47
N PRO A 184 -6.17 5.00 -13.03
CA PRO A 184 -6.35 4.05 -11.92
C PRO A 184 -5.78 2.65 -12.20
N LYS A 185 -5.39 2.37 -13.46
CA LYS A 185 -4.66 1.14 -13.79
C LYS A 185 -3.36 1.01 -13.00
N THR A 186 -2.74 2.11 -12.57
CA THR A 186 -1.55 2.07 -11.72
C THR A 186 -1.80 1.31 -10.41
N ASN A 187 -2.97 1.47 -9.79
CA ASN A 187 -3.36 0.71 -8.60
C ASN A 187 -3.51 -0.79 -8.91
N ALA A 188 -4.14 -1.16 -10.04
CA ALA A 188 -4.25 -2.56 -10.44
C ALA A 188 -2.88 -3.22 -10.69
N LEU A 189 -1.90 -2.49 -11.21
CA LEU A 189 -0.53 -2.96 -11.37
C LEU A 189 0.14 -3.26 -10.02
N TRP A 190 -0.14 -2.47 -8.99
CA TRP A 190 0.33 -2.75 -7.63
C TRP A 190 -0.39 -3.93 -6.98
N LEU A 191 -1.67 -4.18 -7.31
CA LEU A 191 -2.34 -5.41 -6.89
C LEU A 191 -1.69 -6.67 -7.50
N HIS A 192 -1.23 -6.59 -8.76
CA HIS A 192 -0.41 -7.65 -9.36
C HIS A 192 0.88 -7.88 -8.55
N TYR A 193 1.61 -6.81 -8.21
CA TYR A 193 2.81 -6.89 -7.40
C TYR A 193 2.54 -7.54 -6.03
N LEU A 194 1.50 -7.10 -5.32
CA LEU A 194 1.18 -7.67 -4.00
C LEU A 194 0.78 -9.14 -4.07
N ALA A 195 0.03 -9.55 -5.11
CA ALA A 195 -0.30 -10.96 -5.33
C ALA A 195 0.95 -11.80 -5.65
N ASP A 196 1.90 -11.24 -6.42
CA ASP A 196 3.21 -11.85 -6.70
C ASP A 196 4.04 -12.01 -5.42
N THR A 197 4.10 -10.96 -4.61
CA THR A 197 4.79 -10.96 -3.31
C THR A 197 4.23 -12.02 -2.36
N VAL A 198 2.91 -12.14 -2.25
CA VAL A 198 2.28 -13.19 -1.43
C VAL A 198 2.64 -14.58 -1.94
N LEU A 199 2.69 -14.77 -3.25
CA LEU A 199 2.96 -16.05 -3.88
C LEU A 199 4.42 -16.50 -3.77
N GLU A 200 5.36 -15.56 -3.90
CA GLU A 200 6.79 -15.86 -4.06
C GLU A 200 7.62 -15.58 -2.79
N GLN A 201 7.12 -14.71 -1.88
CA GLN A 201 7.89 -14.25 -0.72
C GLN A 201 7.26 -14.65 0.63
N LYS A 202 6.00 -15.16 0.64
CA LYS A 202 5.33 -15.57 1.88
C LYS A 202 5.23 -17.08 1.98
N ASP A 203 5.62 -17.61 3.13
CA ASP A 203 5.55 -19.04 3.43
C ASP A 203 4.38 -19.33 4.35
N PHE A 204 3.41 -20.07 3.87
CA PHE A 204 2.27 -20.57 4.63
C PHE A 204 1.65 -21.79 3.93
N ASN A 205 0.92 -22.59 4.69
CA ASN A 205 0.25 -23.76 4.13
C ASN A 205 -0.81 -23.35 3.10
N ILE A 206 -0.61 -23.76 1.85
CA ILE A 206 -1.46 -23.47 0.72
C ILE A 206 -1.68 -24.74 -0.12
N THR A 207 -2.92 -25.05 -0.45
CA THR A 207 -3.24 -26.16 -1.35
C THR A 207 -2.88 -25.81 -2.81
N ILE A 208 -2.76 -26.82 -3.66
CA ILE A 208 -2.51 -26.62 -5.10
C ILE A 208 -3.61 -25.78 -5.73
N GLU A 209 -4.86 -26.01 -5.36
CA GLU A 209 -6.02 -25.27 -5.88
C GLU A 209 -5.98 -23.81 -5.45
N GLU A 210 -5.73 -23.52 -4.18
CA GLU A 210 -5.60 -22.16 -3.66
C GLU A 210 -4.44 -21.42 -4.34
N LYS A 211 -3.30 -22.09 -4.55
CA LYS A 211 -2.16 -21.54 -5.27
C LYS A 211 -2.54 -21.18 -6.71
N GLN A 212 -3.28 -22.03 -7.40
CA GLN A 212 -3.74 -21.77 -8.78
C GLN A 212 -4.72 -20.58 -8.82
N ARG A 213 -5.60 -20.44 -7.84
CA ARG A 213 -6.50 -19.29 -7.73
C ARG A 213 -5.71 -17.98 -7.54
N LEU A 214 -4.68 -17.95 -6.68
CA LEU A 214 -3.82 -16.78 -6.47
C LEU A 214 -3.01 -16.44 -7.74
N ILE A 215 -2.46 -17.45 -8.43
CA ILE A 215 -1.80 -17.28 -9.73
C ILE A 215 -2.77 -16.69 -10.77
N GLY A 216 -4.01 -17.15 -10.78
CA GLY A 216 -5.06 -16.63 -11.66
C GLY A 216 -5.32 -15.15 -11.40
N PHE A 217 -5.54 -14.76 -10.13
CA PHE A 217 -5.73 -13.37 -9.75
C PHE A 217 -4.51 -12.50 -10.12
N ARG A 218 -3.29 -12.95 -9.79
CA ARG A 218 -2.05 -12.25 -10.15
C ARG A 218 -2.00 -11.92 -11.65
N LYS A 219 -2.35 -12.88 -12.51
CA LYS A 219 -2.36 -12.66 -13.97
C LYS A 219 -3.43 -11.66 -14.39
N ARG A 220 -4.67 -11.83 -13.93
CA ARG A 220 -5.80 -10.96 -14.30
C ARG A 220 -5.65 -9.53 -13.78
N ALA A 221 -4.92 -9.33 -12.66
CA ALA A 221 -4.62 -8.00 -12.14
C ALA A 221 -3.89 -7.09 -13.14
N LEU A 222 -3.12 -7.65 -14.07
CA LEU A 222 -2.49 -6.88 -15.16
C LEU A 222 -3.50 -6.34 -16.19
N ASP A 223 -4.67 -6.93 -16.31
CA ASP A 223 -5.68 -6.56 -17.30
C ASP A 223 -6.68 -5.54 -16.76
N TYR A 224 -6.92 -5.52 -15.44
CA TYR A 224 -7.85 -4.58 -14.81
C TYR A 224 -7.46 -3.13 -15.03
N LYS A 225 -8.47 -2.28 -15.22
CA LYS A 225 -8.31 -0.85 -15.44
C LYS A 225 -8.23 -0.06 -14.14
N SER A 226 -8.60 -0.66 -13.00
CA SER A 226 -8.65 -0.02 -11.68
C SER A 226 -8.69 -1.07 -10.57
N ALA A 227 -8.45 -0.67 -9.32
CA ALA A 227 -8.69 -1.51 -8.16
C ALA A 227 -10.20 -1.86 -8.03
N ARG A 228 -11.07 -0.92 -8.40
CA ARG A 228 -12.51 -1.16 -8.42
C ARG A 228 -12.91 -2.32 -9.34
N GLU A 229 -12.31 -2.44 -10.51
CA GLU A 229 -12.58 -3.56 -11.41
C GLU A 229 -12.09 -4.87 -10.80
N ALA A 230 -10.90 -4.88 -10.19
CA ALA A 230 -10.34 -6.03 -9.49
C ALA A 230 -11.20 -6.53 -8.31
N MET A 231 -12.01 -5.65 -7.69
CA MET A 231 -12.89 -6.01 -6.57
C MET A 231 -13.88 -7.15 -6.93
N PHE A 232 -14.26 -7.25 -8.19
CA PHE A 232 -15.22 -8.23 -8.69
C PHE A 232 -14.57 -9.51 -9.23
N ASP A 233 -13.27 -9.68 -9.01
CA ASP A 233 -12.57 -10.91 -9.40
C ASP A 233 -13.12 -12.12 -8.62
N GLU A 234 -13.23 -13.27 -9.31
CA GLU A 234 -13.66 -14.54 -8.73
C GLU A 234 -12.81 -14.98 -7.52
N PHE A 235 -11.56 -14.52 -7.45
CA PHE A 235 -10.64 -14.75 -6.33
C PHE A 235 -11.23 -14.28 -5.00
N PHE A 236 -12.06 -13.23 -5.02
CA PHE A 236 -12.69 -12.61 -3.86
C PHE A 236 -14.14 -13.10 -3.61
N THR A 237 -14.57 -14.16 -4.28
CA THR A 237 -15.91 -14.73 -4.07
C THR A 237 -16.09 -15.15 -2.62
N GLY A 238 -17.17 -14.66 -1.99
CA GLY A 238 -17.54 -15.00 -0.61
C GLY A 238 -16.81 -14.22 0.47
N ILE A 239 -15.84 -13.33 0.13
CA ILE A 239 -15.11 -12.52 1.11
C ILE A 239 -15.91 -11.28 1.55
N TRP A 240 -16.91 -10.88 0.79
CA TRP A 240 -17.71 -9.70 1.06
C TRP A 240 -19.17 -9.88 0.66
N THR A 241 -20.04 -9.04 1.26
CA THR A 241 -21.45 -8.90 0.89
C THR A 241 -21.80 -7.43 0.77
N SER A 242 -22.70 -7.09 -0.14
CA SER A 242 -23.27 -5.75 -0.23
C SER A 242 -24.54 -5.65 0.60
N GLY A 243 -24.69 -4.59 1.40
CA GLY A 243 -25.95 -4.18 2.00
C GLY A 243 -26.95 -3.74 0.93
N LYS A 244 -28.25 -3.69 1.28
CA LYS A 244 -29.25 -3.10 0.41
C LYS A 244 -28.91 -1.62 0.20
N LYS A 245 -29.03 -1.15 -1.04
CA LYS A 245 -28.98 0.29 -1.35
C LYS A 245 -30.16 0.95 -0.61
N ASN A 246 -29.89 1.77 0.39
CA ASN A 246 -30.91 2.63 1.01
C ASN A 246 -31.19 3.82 0.09
#